data_1df140c0057937aad700e7cf22ed9c4d
#
_entry.id   1df140c0057937aad700e7cf22ed9c4d
#
_cell.length_a   1.000
_cell.length_b   1.000
_cell.length_c   1.000
_cell.angle_alpha   90.00
_cell.angle_beta   90.00
_cell.angle_gamma   90.00
#
_symmetry.space_group_name_H-M   'P 1'
#
loop_
_entity.id
_entity.type
_entity.pdbx_description
1 polymer ?
#
loop_
_entity_poly.entity_id
_entity_poly.type
_entity_poly.pdbx_seq_one_letter_code
_entity_poly.pdbx_strand_id
1 'polypeptide(L)'
;MSQANGMNYAPQGKPMPVVTEGEFTFAAMSLDHGHVYGMCNGLQEAGATLKWVYDPDPDKVRKFIETYPHVRAAASEQQILQDPEVALVAAAGIPCDRGPLGVKVMEHGKDYFVDKTPFTTLAQLERAKQAVNATGRKYSVYYSERLHVESAVFAGQLIKDGAIGRVVQVLGLGPHRLNAAQRPDWFFKKEQYGGILCDIGSHQIEQFLYFAGCSDAEVLHSKVANYANKQFSELEDYGDATLAGDNGATNYFRVDWLTPDGLSTWGDGRTVVMGTNGYIELRKYVDVAREAKGDQLYLVNGEGEYHMDLSGKVGFPFFGELILDGLNRTENAMSQAHAFKAAELCLQAQAKAIRVE
;
A
#
# COMPACT_ATOMS: atom_id res chain seq x y z
N MET A 1 24.47 3.07 -12.75
CA MET A 1 23.25 2.30 -12.48
C MET A 1 22.28 3.25 -11.81
N SER A 2 21.03 3.34 -12.26
CA SER A 2 20.01 4.13 -11.55
C SER A 2 19.78 3.52 -10.18
N GLN A 3 19.83 4.32 -9.13
CA GLN A 3 19.56 3.85 -7.77
C GLN A 3 18.11 3.40 -7.66
N ALA A 4 17.86 2.32 -6.91
CA ALA A 4 16.51 1.82 -6.68
C ALA A 4 15.63 2.90 -6.04
N ASN A 5 14.39 3.01 -6.52
CA ASN A 5 13.41 3.99 -6.11
C ASN A 5 12.11 3.28 -5.72
N GLY A 6 11.60 3.54 -4.51
CA GLY A 6 10.36 2.94 -4.02
C GLY A 6 9.13 3.26 -4.88
N MET A 7 9.14 4.39 -5.61
CA MET A 7 8.08 4.75 -6.56
C MET A 7 7.89 3.71 -7.68
N ASN A 8 8.96 2.99 -8.05
CA ASN A 8 8.95 1.96 -9.09
C ASN A 8 8.97 0.54 -8.51
N TYR A 9 8.65 0.39 -7.22
CA TYR A 9 8.57 -0.92 -6.59
C TYR A 9 7.38 -1.70 -7.15
N ALA A 10 7.68 -2.70 -7.97
CA ALA A 10 6.69 -3.56 -8.64
C ALA A 10 7.14 -5.03 -8.54
N PRO A 11 7.01 -5.64 -7.35
CA PRO A 11 7.41 -7.02 -7.16
C PRO A 11 6.61 -7.97 -8.03
N GLN A 12 7.21 -9.11 -8.33
CA GLN A 12 6.57 -10.27 -8.97
C GLN A 12 6.66 -11.45 -8.00
N GLY A 13 5.57 -12.17 -7.86
CA GLY A 13 5.47 -13.35 -7.01
C GLY A 13 5.37 -14.64 -7.83
N LYS A 14 5.01 -15.70 -7.16
CA LYS A 14 4.64 -16.95 -7.84
C LYS A 14 3.22 -16.82 -8.34
N PRO A 15 2.92 -17.21 -9.61
CA PRO A 15 1.54 -17.30 -10.09
C PRO A 15 0.71 -18.21 -9.17
N MET A 16 -0.40 -17.68 -8.69
CA MET A 16 -1.37 -18.38 -7.82
C MET A 16 -2.79 -18.11 -8.37
N PRO A 17 -3.11 -18.58 -9.60
CA PRO A 17 -4.37 -18.25 -10.24
C PRO A 17 -5.56 -18.85 -9.48
N VAL A 18 -6.56 -18.01 -9.21
CA VAL A 18 -7.84 -18.39 -8.60
C VAL A 18 -8.99 -18.35 -9.60
N VAL A 19 -8.74 -17.79 -10.79
CA VAL A 19 -9.67 -17.70 -11.93
C VAL A 19 -8.93 -18.05 -13.22
N THR A 20 -9.69 -18.44 -14.25
CA THR A 20 -9.15 -18.63 -15.61
C THR A 20 -9.21 -17.34 -16.42
N GLU A 21 -8.48 -17.29 -17.52
CA GLU A 21 -8.46 -16.12 -18.42
C GLU A 21 -9.87 -15.70 -18.84
N GLY A 22 -10.19 -14.43 -18.69
CA GLY A 22 -11.48 -13.84 -19.02
C GLY A 22 -12.56 -13.93 -17.94
N GLU A 23 -12.42 -14.78 -16.91
CA GLU A 23 -13.40 -14.86 -15.81
C GLU A 23 -13.43 -13.59 -14.95
N PHE A 24 -12.29 -12.93 -14.78
CA PHE A 24 -12.21 -11.64 -14.09
C PHE A 24 -11.35 -10.68 -14.90
N THR A 25 -11.97 -9.65 -15.46
CA THR A 25 -11.31 -8.67 -16.31
C THR A 25 -11.17 -7.34 -15.57
N PHE A 26 -9.99 -6.72 -15.67
CA PHE A 26 -9.72 -5.41 -15.09
C PHE A 26 -9.05 -4.46 -16.09
N ALA A 27 -9.00 -3.18 -15.72
CA ALA A 27 -8.32 -2.13 -16.46
C ALA A 27 -7.38 -1.36 -15.54
N ALA A 28 -6.32 -0.76 -16.11
CA ALA A 28 -5.44 0.18 -15.43
C ALA A 28 -5.74 1.61 -15.86
N MET A 29 -5.83 2.54 -14.89
CA MET A 29 -6.07 3.96 -15.14
C MET A 29 -5.17 4.83 -14.26
N SER A 30 -4.86 6.05 -14.73
CA SER A 30 -4.10 7.05 -13.95
C SER A 30 -2.75 6.50 -13.48
N LEU A 31 -1.74 6.61 -14.32
CA LEU A 31 -0.45 5.93 -14.22
C LEU A 31 0.65 6.82 -13.59
N ASP A 32 0.29 7.78 -12.72
CA ASP A 32 1.24 8.75 -12.15
C ASP A 32 2.25 8.14 -11.19
N HIS A 33 1.90 7.01 -10.55
CA HIS A 33 2.77 6.29 -9.63
C HIS A 33 3.06 4.87 -10.13
N GLY A 34 4.33 4.47 -10.09
CA GLY A 34 4.79 3.17 -10.61
C GLY A 34 4.24 1.95 -9.86
N HIS A 35 3.60 2.10 -8.71
CA HIS A 35 2.91 1.02 -8.02
C HIS A 35 1.81 0.35 -8.86
N VAL A 36 1.28 1.04 -9.87
CA VAL A 36 0.31 0.42 -10.80
C VAL A 36 0.84 -0.87 -11.43
N TYR A 37 2.15 -0.95 -11.71
CA TYR A 37 2.77 -2.16 -12.24
C TYR A 37 2.73 -3.31 -11.23
N GLY A 38 3.03 -3.07 -9.95
CA GLY A 38 2.91 -4.08 -8.89
C GLY A 38 1.46 -4.54 -8.69
N MET A 39 0.50 -3.62 -8.74
CA MET A 39 -0.93 -3.94 -8.66
C MET A 39 -1.36 -4.84 -9.84
N CYS A 40 -0.94 -4.49 -11.06
CA CYS A 40 -1.24 -5.28 -12.26
C CYS A 40 -0.54 -6.64 -12.25
N ASN A 41 0.73 -6.73 -11.80
CA ASN A 41 1.45 -7.99 -11.65
C ASN A 41 0.67 -8.94 -10.74
N GLY A 42 0.33 -8.48 -9.53
CA GLY A 42 -0.38 -9.32 -8.56
C GLY A 42 -1.75 -9.81 -9.05
N LEU A 43 -2.53 -8.94 -9.69
CA LEU A 43 -3.83 -9.34 -10.27
C LEU A 43 -3.67 -10.36 -11.40
N GLN A 44 -2.69 -10.18 -12.29
CA GLN A 44 -2.43 -11.13 -13.39
C GLN A 44 -1.87 -12.47 -12.87
N GLU A 45 -0.98 -12.44 -11.87
CA GLU A 45 -0.48 -13.66 -11.22
C GLU A 45 -1.60 -14.46 -10.54
N ALA A 46 -2.66 -13.76 -10.08
CA ALA A 46 -3.87 -14.38 -9.54
C ALA A 46 -4.90 -14.82 -10.64
N GLY A 47 -4.58 -14.64 -11.92
CA GLY A 47 -5.38 -15.10 -13.05
C GLY A 47 -6.27 -14.05 -13.71
N ALA A 48 -6.33 -12.80 -13.19
CA ALA A 48 -7.16 -11.75 -13.79
C ALA A 48 -6.61 -11.30 -15.15
N THR A 49 -7.51 -10.94 -16.06
CA THR A 49 -7.19 -10.47 -17.41
C THR A 49 -7.11 -8.95 -17.44
N LEU A 50 -5.92 -8.38 -17.70
CA LEU A 50 -5.74 -6.95 -17.94
C LEU A 50 -6.10 -6.61 -19.39
N LYS A 51 -7.23 -5.91 -19.57
CA LYS A 51 -7.82 -5.64 -20.90
C LYS A 51 -7.45 -4.27 -21.46
N TRP A 52 -7.55 -3.23 -20.63
CA TRP A 52 -7.39 -1.85 -21.05
C TRP A 52 -6.40 -1.10 -20.18
N VAL A 53 -5.77 -0.09 -20.78
CA VAL A 53 -5.02 0.95 -20.07
C VAL A 53 -5.45 2.33 -20.57
N TYR A 54 -5.54 3.29 -19.66
CA TYR A 54 -5.80 4.69 -19.97
C TYR A 54 -5.07 5.64 -19.03
N ASP A 55 -4.42 6.63 -19.60
CA ASP A 55 -3.93 7.84 -18.94
C ASP A 55 -4.07 9.00 -19.93
N PRO A 56 -4.35 10.24 -19.50
CA PRO A 56 -4.37 11.40 -20.41
C PRO A 56 -3.01 11.69 -21.03
N ASP A 57 -1.90 11.24 -20.41
CA ASP A 57 -0.55 11.30 -20.97
C ASP A 57 -0.24 10.06 -21.83
N PRO A 58 -0.15 10.20 -23.17
CA PRO A 58 0.10 9.07 -24.07
C PRO A 58 1.48 8.43 -23.87
N ASP A 59 2.45 9.14 -23.31
CA ASP A 59 3.78 8.59 -23.05
C ASP A 59 3.75 7.57 -21.90
N LYS A 60 2.92 7.80 -20.89
CA LYS A 60 2.69 6.82 -19.83
C LYS A 60 1.99 5.58 -20.36
N VAL A 61 0.99 5.74 -21.20
CA VAL A 61 0.29 4.63 -21.87
C VAL A 61 1.25 3.79 -22.71
N ARG A 62 2.13 4.45 -23.49
CA ARG A 62 3.13 3.76 -24.31
C ARG A 62 4.08 2.92 -23.44
N LYS A 63 4.65 3.49 -22.37
CA LYS A 63 5.53 2.76 -21.44
C LYS A 63 4.81 1.60 -20.76
N PHE A 64 3.55 1.76 -20.43
CA PHE A 64 2.75 0.71 -19.83
C PHE A 64 2.57 -0.47 -20.80
N ILE A 65 2.26 -0.20 -22.08
CA ILE A 65 2.10 -1.23 -23.11
C ILE A 65 3.45 -1.90 -23.45
N GLU A 66 4.58 -1.19 -23.36
CA GLU A 66 5.91 -1.81 -23.48
C GLU A 66 6.12 -2.91 -22.42
N THR A 67 5.59 -2.73 -21.21
CA THR A 67 5.65 -3.73 -20.14
C THR A 67 4.60 -4.82 -20.31
N TYR A 68 3.40 -4.47 -20.79
CA TYR A 68 2.28 -5.40 -21.00
C TYR A 68 1.79 -5.37 -22.46
N PRO A 69 2.48 -6.03 -23.41
CA PRO A 69 2.20 -5.90 -24.86
C PRO A 69 0.82 -6.42 -25.31
N HIS A 70 0.16 -7.22 -24.47
CA HIS A 70 -1.18 -7.75 -24.75
C HIS A 70 -2.31 -6.76 -24.40
N VAL A 71 -2.00 -5.67 -23.67
CA VAL A 71 -3.00 -4.70 -23.19
C VAL A 71 -3.30 -3.67 -24.26
N ARG A 72 -4.57 -3.29 -24.40
CA ARG A 72 -5.03 -2.30 -25.38
C ARG A 72 -5.14 -0.92 -24.75
N ALA A 73 -4.66 0.12 -25.45
CA ALA A 73 -4.94 1.49 -25.10
C ALA A 73 -6.42 1.80 -25.31
N ALA A 74 -7.09 2.31 -24.28
CA ALA A 74 -8.45 2.86 -24.44
C ALA A 74 -8.37 4.28 -25.02
N ALA A 75 -9.31 4.63 -25.89
CA ALA A 75 -9.38 5.96 -26.50
C ALA A 75 -9.80 7.07 -25.50
N SER A 76 -10.46 6.67 -24.41
CA SER A 76 -10.89 7.56 -23.34
C SER A 76 -11.16 6.77 -22.07
N GLU A 77 -11.17 7.49 -20.93
CA GLU A 77 -11.63 6.96 -19.65
C GLU A 77 -13.03 6.33 -19.76
N GLN A 78 -13.93 6.99 -20.48
CA GLN A 78 -15.32 6.56 -20.66
C GLN A 78 -15.43 5.20 -21.35
N GLN A 79 -14.49 4.85 -22.24
CA GLN A 79 -14.45 3.53 -22.87
C GLN A 79 -14.26 2.42 -21.83
N ILE A 80 -13.41 2.63 -20.85
CA ILE A 80 -13.20 1.67 -19.74
C ILE A 80 -14.42 1.63 -18.84
N LEU A 81 -14.94 2.80 -18.46
CA LEU A 81 -16.06 2.90 -17.53
C LEU A 81 -17.36 2.30 -18.08
N GLN A 82 -17.54 2.32 -19.39
CA GLN A 82 -18.71 1.73 -20.06
C GLN A 82 -18.52 0.29 -20.53
N ASP A 83 -17.32 -0.26 -20.47
CA ASP A 83 -17.07 -1.64 -20.90
C ASP A 83 -17.68 -2.63 -19.88
N PRO A 84 -18.71 -3.42 -20.25
CA PRO A 84 -19.37 -4.33 -19.31
C PRO A 84 -18.51 -5.51 -18.87
N GLU A 85 -17.43 -5.84 -19.59
CA GLU A 85 -16.52 -6.90 -19.21
C GLU A 85 -15.54 -6.48 -18.10
N VAL A 86 -15.29 -5.18 -17.93
CA VAL A 86 -14.39 -4.68 -16.89
C VAL A 86 -15.10 -4.70 -15.54
N ALA A 87 -14.66 -5.56 -14.65
CA ALA A 87 -15.20 -5.68 -13.29
C ALA A 87 -14.51 -4.73 -12.30
N LEU A 88 -13.20 -4.45 -12.50
CA LEU A 88 -12.37 -3.68 -11.58
C LEU A 88 -11.48 -2.69 -12.33
N VAL A 89 -11.28 -1.50 -11.76
CA VAL A 89 -10.27 -0.54 -12.22
C VAL A 89 -9.17 -0.44 -11.17
N ALA A 90 -7.93 -0.71 -11.59
CA ALA A 90 -6.72 -0.48 -10.80
C ALA A 90 -6.12 0.89 -11.15
N ALA A 91 -5.80 1.73 -10.16
CA ALA A 91 -5.33 3.08 -10.41
C ALA A 91 -4.23 3.51 -9.43
N ALA A 92 -3.24 4.25 -9.95
CA ALA A 92 -2.18 4.86 -9.15
C ALA A 92 -1.92 6.32 -9.58
N GLY A 93 -2.99 7.10 -9.67
CA GLY A 93 -2.97 8.52 -10.00
C GLY A 93 -2.35 9.39 -8.91
N ILE A 94 -2.36 10.70 -9.12
CA ILE A 94 -1.97 11.68 -8.10
C ILE A 94 -2.88 11.49 -6.87
N PRO A 95 -2.34 11.44 -5.62
CA PRO A 95 -3.12 11.12 -4.44
C PRO A 95 -4.40 11.95 -4.25
N CYS A 96 -4.38 13.25 -4.54
CA CYS A 96 -5.57 14.10 -4.42
C CYS A 96 -6.71 13.74 -5.40
N ASP A 97 -6.42 13.02 -6.49
CA ASP A 97 -7.39 12.65 -7.52
C ASP A 97 -7.92 11.22 -7.33
N ARG A 98 -7.31 10.42 -6.46
CA ARG A 98 -7.64 9.00 -6.26
C ARG A 98 -9.03 8.80 -5.70
N GLY A 99 -9.42 9.58 -4.69
CA GLY A 99 -10.76 9.52 -4.10
C GLY A 99 -11.88 9.86 -5.11
N PRO A 100 -11.82 11.02 -5.79
CA PRO A 100 -12.78 11.38 -6.84
C PRO A 100 -12.89 10.35 -7.97
N LEU A 101 -11.76 9.81 -8.44
CA LEU A 101 -11.76 8.75 -9.47
C LEU A 101 -12.47 7.49 -8.96
N GLY A 102 -12.20 7.07 -7.71
CA GLY A 102 -12.84 5.90 -7.13
C GLY A 102 -14.37 6.03 -7.05
N VAL A 103 -14.87 7.19 -6.64
CA VAL A 103 -16.32 7.48 -6.66
C VAL A 103 -16.88 7.31 -8.06
N LYS A 104 -16.24 7.94 -9.06
CA LYS A 104 -16.65 7.85 -10.47
C LYS A 104 -16.65 6.41 -11.00
N VAL A 105 -15.63 5.62 -10.68
CA VAL A 105 -15.53 4.20 -11.09
C VAL A 105 -16.68 3.39 -10.49
N MET A 106 -16.96 3.55 -9.20
CA MET A 106 -18.04 2.84 -8.51
C MET A 106 -19.43 3.23 -9.03
N GLU A 107 -19.67 4.50 -9.34
CA GLU A 107 -20.92 4.99 -9.96
C GLU A 107 -21.17 4.39 -11.35
N HIS A 108 -20.10 3.94 -12.05
CA HIS A 108 -20.20 3.18 -13.31
C HIS A 108 -20.29 1.66 -13.09
N GLY A 109 -20.53 1.22 -11.86
CA GLY A 109 -20.78 -0.18 -11.53
C GLY A 109 -19.55 -1.07 -11.48
N LYS A 110 -18.34 -0.51 -11.29
CA LYS A 110 -17.08 -1.25 -11.21
C LYS A 110 -16.47 -1.15 -9.82
N ASP A 111 -15.74 -2.18 -9.41
CA ASP A 111 -14.93 -2.13 -8.20
C ASP A 111 -13.67 -1.30 -8.46
N TYR A 112 -13.12 -0.70 -7.40
CA TYR A 112 -11.96 0.18 -7.48
C TYR A 112 -10.83 -0.33 -6.59
N PHE A 113 -9.64 -0.48 -7.17
CA PHE A 113 -8.43 -0.85 -6.47
C PHE A 113 -7.39 0.25 -6.67
N VAL A 114 -7.00 0.93 -5.61
CA VAL A 114 -6.18 2.14 -5.70
C VAL A 114 -4.91 2.02 -4.89
N ASP A 115 -3.84 2.67 -5.36
CA ASP A 115 -2.61 2.83 -4.60
C ASP A 115 -2.83 3.68 -3.32
N LYS A 116 -2.02 3.43 -2.29
CA LYS A 116 -1.93 4.29 -1.10
C LYS A 116 -1.30 5.65 -1.51
N THR A 117 -1.62 6.74 -0.97
CA THR A 117 -2.69 7.14 -0.06
C THR A 117 -3.99 7.35 -0.85
N PRO A 118 -5.09 6.74 -0.45
CA PRO A 118 -6.30 6.79 -1.25
C PRO A 118 -7.02 8.15 -1.20
N PHE A 119 -6.73 8.96 -0.17
CA PHE A 119 -7.37 10.26 0.08
C PHE A 119 -6.38 11.26 0.67
N THR A 120 -6.52 12.53 0.32
CA THR A 120 -5.78 13.64 0.93
C THR A 120 -6.64 14.47 1.89
N THR A 121 -7.96 14.21 1.93
CA THR A 121 -8.90 14.90 2.84
C THR A 121 -9.96 13.94 3.40
N LEU A 122 -10.47 14.26 4.61
CA LEU A 122 -11.60 13.52 5.21
C LEU A 122 -12.88 13.64 4.35
N ALA A 123 -13.07 14.74 3.65
CA ALA A 123 -14.22 14.90 2.76
C ALA A 123 -14.20 13.89 1.60
N GLN A 124 -13.03 13.60 1.03
CA GLN A 124 -12.89 12.56 -0.01
C GLN A 124 -13.19 11.16 0.55
N LEU A 125 -12.69 10.84 1.75
CA LEU A 125 -12.99 9.59 2.44
C LEU A 125 -14.49 9.41 2.65
N GLU A 126 -15.19 10.43 3.17
CA GLU A 126 -16.63 10.35 3.43
C GLU A 126 -17.44 10.17 2.14
N ARG A 127 -17.05 10.85 1.05
CA ARG A 127 -17.68 10.65 -0.26
C ARG A 127 -17.46 9.23 -0.79
N ALA A 128 -16.27 8.66 -0.61
CA ALA A 128 -16.00 7.27 -1.00
C ALA A 128 -16.84 6.27 -0.19
N LYS A 129 -16.98 6.45 1.13
CA LYS A 129 -17.87 5.65 1.98
C LYS A 129 -19.34 5.72 1.51
N GLN A 130 -19.80 6.93 1.18
CA GLN A 130 -21.15 7.12 0.63
C GLN A 130 -21.33 6.40 -0.71
N ALA A 131 -20.34 6.46 -1.60
CA ALA A 131 -20.39 5.78 -2.90
C ALA A 131 -20.38 4.25 -2.74
N VAL A 132 -19.56 3.69 -1.84
CA VAL A 132 -19.60 2.25 -1.50
C VAL A 132 -21.01 1.85 -1.06
N ASN A 133 -21.59 2.59 -0.12
CA ASN A 133 -22.94 2.31 0.40
C ASN A 133 -24.03 2.41 -0.68
N ALA A 134 -23.93 3.40 -1.56
CA ALA A 134 -24.93 3.65 -2.61
C ALA A 134 -24.85 2.65 -3.77
N THR A 135 -23.65 2.22 -4.14
CA THR A 135 -23.41 1.38 -5.32
C THR A 135 -23.23 -0.11 -5.00
N GLY A 136 -22.91 -0.46 -3.74
CA GLY A 136 -22.50 -1.80 -3.36
C GLY A 136 -21.17 -2.24 -3.99
N ARG A 137 -20.39 -1.29 -4.57
CA ARG A 137 -19.07 -1.57 -5.14
C ARG A 137 -17.99 -1.52 -4.08
N LYS A 138 -16.82 -2.10 -4.39
CA LYS A 138 -15.71 -2.18 -3.46
C LYS A 138 -14.67 -1.09 -3.72
N TYR A 139 -14.14 -0.53 -2.65
CA TYR A 139 -13.00 0.38 -2.65
C TYR A 139 -11.84 -0.28 -1.91
N SER A 140 -10.87 -0.82 -2.63
CA SER A 140 -9.72 -1.51 -2.06
C SER A 140 -8.45 -0.68 -2.21
N VAL A 141 -7.56 -0.76 -1.22
CA VAL A 141 -6.33 0.06 -1.17
C VAL A 141 -5.09 -0.83 -1.18
N TYR A 142 -4.11 -0.48 -2.02
CA TYR A 142 -2.85 -1.19 -2.16
C TYR A 142 -1.83 -0.76 -1.09
N TYR A 143 -1.88 -1.35 0.08
CA TYR A 143 -0.87 -1.19 1.12
C TYR A 143 0.29 -2.17 0.89
N SER A 144 1.12 -1.89 -0.11
CA SER A 144 2.14 -2.81 -0.66
C SER A 144 3.12 -3.35 0.38
N GLU A 145 3.49 -2.58 1.41
CA GLU A 145 4.43 -3.01 2.45
C GLU A 145 3.96 -4.19 3.29
N ARG A 146 2.66 -4.53 3.24
CA ARG A 146 2.11 -5.75 3.80
C ARG A 146 1.62 -6.71 2.74
N LEU A 147 0.91 -6.22 1.73
CA LEU A 147 0.22 -7.05 0.75
C LEU A 147 1.17 -7.68 -0.28
N HIS A 148 2.32 -7.06 -0.50
CA HIS A 148 3.29 -7.44 -1.52
C HIS A 148 4.71 -7.61 -0.95
N VAL A 149 4.79 -8.06 0.32
CA VAL A 149 6.01 -8.42 1.05
C VAL A 149 5.78 -9.78 1.71
N GLU A 150 6.51 -10.79 1.29
CA GLU A 150 6.27 -12.19 1.70
C GLU A 150 6.49 -12.39 3.19
N SER A 151 7.49 -11.74 3.79
CA SER A 151 7.72 -11.79 5.24
C SER A 151 6.56 -11.17 6.04
N ALA A 152 5.92 -10.13 5.53
CA ALA A 152 4.76 -9.52 6.18
C ALA A 152 3.50 -10.40 6.06
N VAL A 153 3.30 -11.05 4.90
CA VAL A 153 2.22 -12.04 4.70
C VAL A 153 2.38 -13.19 5.69
N PHE A 154 3.57 -13.77 5.77
CA PHE A 154 3.85 -14.90 6.66
C PHE A 154 3.77 -14.52 8.14
N ALA A 155 4.24 -13.33 8.53
CA ALA A 155 4.08 -12.81 9.88
C ALA A 155 2.61 -12.73 10.30
N GLY A 156 1.72 -12.28 9.41
CA GLY A 156 0.29 -12.27 9.66
C GLY A 156 -0.27 -13.65 9.97
N GLN A 157 0.20 -14.69 9.26
CA GLN A 157 -0.19 -16.08 9.53
C GLN A 157 0.33 -16.55 10.89
N LEU A 158 1.61 -16.33 11.20
CA LEU A 158 2.20 -16.70 12.50
C LEU A 158 1.47 -16.03 13.68
N ILE A 159 1.09 -14.76 13.54
CA ILE A 159 0.34 -14.03 14.57
C ILE A 159 -1.06 -14.63 14.74
N LYS A 160 -1.75 -14.93 13.65
CA LYS A 160 -3.07 -15.57 13.66
C LYS A 160 -3.02 -16.96 14.31
N ASP A 161 -1.95 -17.70 14.09
CA ASP A 161 -1.72 -19.03 14.68
C ASP A 161 -1.26 -18.97 16.16
N GLY A 162 -1.08 -17.75 16.71
CA GLY A 162 -0.75 -17.55 18.12
C GLY A 162 0.73 -17.66 18.47
N ALA A 163 1.65 -17.66 17.48
CA ALA A 163 3.08 -17.88 17.67
C ALA A 163 3.75 -16.95 18.70
N ILE A 164 3.20 -15.74 18.91
CA ILE A 164 3.69 -14.75 19.87
C ILE A 164 2.67 -14.35 20.93
N GLY A 165 1.52 -15.06 21.01
CA GLY A 165 0.42 -14.72 21.90
C GLY A 165 -0.32 -13.45 21.46
N ARG A 166 -0.96 -12.73 22.41
CA ARG A 166 -1.67 -11.47 22.10
C ARG A 166 -0.67 -10.36 21.79
N VAL A 167 -0.85 -9.70 20.65
CA VAL A 167 0.00 -8.55 20.27
C VAL A 167 -0.23 -7.37 21.23
N VAL A 168 0.85 -6.78 21.71
CA VAL A 168 0.86 -5.65 22.65
C VAL A 168 1.45 -4.38 22.06
N GLN A 169 2.37 -4.52 21.08
CA GLN A 169 2.97 -3.37 20.40
C GLN A 169 3.41 -3.72 18.99
N VAL A 170 3.27 -2.75 18.07
CA VAL A 170 3.86 -2.77 16.73
C VAL A 170 4.77 -1.56 16.56
N LEU A 171 6.04 -1.79 16.23
CA LEU A 171 7.01 -0.75 15.89
C LEU A 171 7.29 -0.79 14.39
N GLY A 172 7.15 0.36 13.72
CA GLY A 172 7.36 0.47 12.27
C GLY A 172 8.47 1.46 11.89
N LEU A 173 9.37 1.06 11.00
CA LEU A 173 10.35 1.94 10.39
C LEU A 173 10.17 1.89 8.87
N GLY A 174 9.79 3.01 8.27
CA GLY A 174 9.53 3.15 6.83
C GLY A 174 10.43 4.21 6.17
N PRO A 175 11.76 4.09 6.23
CA PRO A 175 12.64 5.00 5.52
C PRO A 175 12.61 4.74 4.02
N HIS A 176 12.59 5.80 3.21
CA HIS A 176 12.62 5.75 1.76
C HIS A 176 13.71 6.66 1.19
N ARG A 177 14.20 6.32 0.00
CA ARG A 177 15.09 7.22 -0.73
C ARG A 177 14.27 8.22 -1.54
N LEU A 178 14.57 9.51 -1.38
CA LEU A 178 13.83 10.57 -2.06
C LEU A 178 14.03 10.54 -3.57
N ASN A 179 15.29 10.50 -4.05
CA ASN A 179 15.62 10.63 -5.47
C ASN A 179 14.91 11.83 -6.14
N ALA A 180 15.02 13.01 -5.55
CA ALA A 180 14.23 14.20 -5.91
C ALA A 180 14.22 14.50 -7.42
N ALA A 181 15.35 14.33 -8.10
CA ALA A 181 15.46 14.58 -9.54
C ALA A 181 14.59 13.64 -10.43
N GLN A 182 14.08 12.56 -9.88
CA GLN A 182 13.24 11.59 -10.59
C GLN A 182 11.76 11.69 -10.18
N ARG A 183 11.43 12.60 -9.23
CA ARG A 183 10.06 12.79 -8.78
C ARG A 183 9.31 13.81 -9.62
N PRO A 184 8.04 13.59 -9.93
CA PRO A 184 7.20 14.58 -10.61
C PRO A 184 6.88 15.75 -9.68
N ASP A 185 6.52 16.90 -10.26
CA ASP A 185 6.27 18.14 -9.52
C ASP A 185 5.19 18.01 -8.43
N TRP A 186 4.13 17.23 -8.69
CA TRP A 186 3.05 17.02 -7.74
C TRP A 186 3.53 16.39 -6.42
N PHE A 187 4.61 15.63 -6.46
CA PHE A 187 5.18 14.99 -5.28
C PHE A 187 5.68 15.99 -4.22
N PHE A 188 6.01 17.21 -4.64
CA PHE A 188 6.48 18.28 -3.77
C PHE A 188 5.38 19.27 -3.38
N LYS A 189 4.11 18.99 -3.74
CA LYS A 189 2.94 19.81 -3.43
C LYS A 189 2.07 19.13 -2.39
N LYS A 190 2.00 19.68 -1.16
CA LYS A 190 1.33 19.04 -0.04
C LYS A 190 -0.14 18.73 -0.32
N GLU A 191 -0.85 19.61 -0.98
CA GLU A 191 -2.24 19.38 -1.38
C GLU A 191 -2.40 18.19 -2.32
N GLN A 192 -1.38 17.86 -3.13
CA GLN A 192 -1.42 16.79 -4.11
C GLN A 192 -0.98 15.44 -3.53
N TYR A 193 0.13 15.38 -2.73
CA TYR A 193 0.60 14.12 -2.16
C TYR A 193 0.01 13.80 -0.78
N GLY A 194 -0.59 14.77 -0.07
CA GLY A 194 -1.32 14.56 1.17
C GLY A 194 -0.50 14.62 2.46
N GLY A 195 0.83 14.75 2.39
CA GLY A 195 1.74 14.74 3.55
C GLY A 195 2.34 13.36 3.83
N ILE A 196 3.49 13.32 4.54
CA ILE A 196 4.28 12.09 4.73
C ILE A 196 3.57 11.03 5.58
N LEU A 197 2.72 11.45 6.55
CA LEU A 197 1.97 10.51 7.37
C LEU A 197 0.82 9.86 6.59
N CYS A 198 0.29 10.53 5.56
CA CYS A 198 -0.63 9.93 4.61
C CYS A 198 0.10 9.08 3.57
N ASP A 199 1.26 9.51 3.07
CA ASP A 199 2.01 8.81 2.02
C ASP A 199 2.68 7.54 2.58
N ILE A 200 3.81 7.64 3.27
CA ILE A 200 4.52 6.47 3.80
C ILE A 200 3.87 5.96 5.09
N GLY A 201 3.40 6.88 5.95
CA GLY A 201 2.78 6.52 7.23
C GLY A 201 1.55 5.62 7.10
N SER A 202 0.86 5.67 5.95
CA SER A 202 -0.28 4.81 5.67
C SER A 202 0.03 3.32 5.76
N HIS A 203 1.21 2.90 5.31
CA HIS A 203 1.67 1.53 5.44
C HIS A 203 1.83 1.11 6.90
N GLN A 204 2.34 2.01 7.74
CA GLN A 204 2.63 1.71 9.15
C GLN A 204 1.33 1.63 9.96
N ILE A 205 0.38 2.51 9.70
CA ILE A 205 -0.93 2.51 10.37
C ILE A 205 -1.74 1.28 9.97
N GLU A 206 -1.77 0.94 8.69
CA GLU A 206 -2.47 -0.26 8.19
C GLU A 206 -1.87 -1.54 8.78
N GLN A 207 -0.54 -1.67 8.81
CA GLN A 207 0.12 -2.82 9.42
C GLN A 207 -0.16 -2.91 10.91
N PHE A 208 -0.24 -1.78 11.62
CA PHE A 208 -0.62 -1.78 13.03
C PHE A 208 -2.01 -2.36 13.24
N LEU A 209 -3.01 -1.84 12.54
CA LEU A 209 -4.38 -2.35 12.65
C LEU A 209 -4.45 -3.85 12.35
N TYR A 210 -3.75 -4.29 11.31
CA TYR A 210 -3.73 -5.69 10.88
C TYR A 210 -3.04 -6.61 11.88
N PHE A 211 -1.78 -6.32 12.24
CA PHE A 211 -0.99 -7.20 13.11
C PHE A 211 -1.48 -7.21 14.56
N ALA A 212 -1.97 -6.06 15.05
CA ALA A 212 -2.54 -5.98 16.40
C ALA A 212 -3.97 -6.50 16.48
N GLY A 213 -4.67 -6.66 15.33
CA GLY A 213 -6.06 -7.04 15.29
C GLY A 213 -7.00 -5.96 15.87
N CYS A 214 -6.63 -4.68 15.70
CA CYS A 214 -7.45 -3.54 16.11
C CYS A 214 -8.47 -3.18 15.02
N SER A 215 -9.67 -2.80 15.42
CA SER A 215 -10.69 -2.24 14.51
C SER A 215 -10.69 -0.72 14.49
N ASP A 216 -10.15 -0.09 15.52
CA ASP A 216 -10.00 1.36 15.66
C ASP A 216 -8.73 1.71 16.48
N ALA A 217 -8.30 2.96 16.41
CA ALA A 217 -7.20 3.48 17.20
C ALA A 217 -7.32 4.99 17.42
N GLU A 218 -6.66 5.48 18.45
CA GLU A 218 -6.48 6.91 18.72
C GLU A 218 -5.06 7.35 18.37
N VAL A 219 -4.92 8.46 17.65
CA VAL A 219 -3.63 9.13 17.41
C VAL A 219 -3.27 9.94 18.65
N LEU A 220 -2.34 9.44 19.45
CA LEU A 220 -1.89 10.05 20.69
C LEU A 220 -0.90 11.20 20.44
N HIS A 221 -0.01 11.02 19.45
CA HIS A 221 0.99 12.00 19.05
C HIS A 221 1.34 11.81 17.59
N SER A 222 1.61 12.92 16.90
CA SER A 222 2.21 12.90 15.57
C SER A 222 3.07 14.13 15.34
N LYS A 223 4.10 13.97 14.53
CA LYS A 223 5.06 15.02 14.19
C LYS A 223 5.48 14.92 12.74
N VAL A 224 5.70 16.06 12.10
CA VAL A 224 6.28 16.15 10.76
C VAL A 224 7.36 17.22 10.71
N ALA A 225 8.33 17.04 9.83
CA ALA A 225 9.41 18.00 9.61
C ALA A 225 9.91 17.94 8.18
N ASN A 226 10.66 18.97 7.79
CA ASN A 226 11.52 18.94 6.63
C ASN A 226 12.94 19.28 7.12
N TYR A 227 13.79 18.28 7.33
CA TYR A 227 15.13 18.47 7.89
C TYR A 227 16.20 18.73 6.81
N ALA A 228 16.15 18.03 5.69
CA ALA A 228 17.23 17.98 4.72
C ALA A 228 16.86 18.50 3.32
N ASN A 229 15.58 18.76 3.04
CA ASN A 229 15.09 19.10 1.70
C ASN A 229 14.40 20.47 1.65
N LYS A 230 15.01 21.47 2.28
CA LYS A 230 14.45 22.84 2.46
C LYS A 230 14.10 23.55 1.13
N GLN A 231 14.72 23.16 0.00
CA GLN A 231 14.38 23.68 -1.32
C GLN A 231 12.95 23.32 -1.77
N PHE A 232 12.34 22.31 -1.16
CA PHE A 232 10.94 21.90 -1.37
C PHE A 232 10.14 22.26 -0.13
N SER A 233 9.67 23.47 -0.02
CA SER A 233 9.06 24.03 1.20
C SER A 233 7.81 23.31 1.69
N GLU A 234 7.09 22.64 0.79
CA GLU A 234 5.88 21.88 1.11
C GLU A 234 6.14 20.39 1.38
N LEU A 235 7.35 19.90 1.08
CA LEU A 235 7.73 18.52 1.36
C LEU A 235 7.93 18.34 2.88
N GLU A 236 7.41 17.24 3.38
CA GLU A 236 7.75 16.69 4.68
C GLU A 236 8.69 15.51 4.43
N ASP A 237 9.95 15.62 4.86
CA ASP A 237 10.95 14.55 4.66
C ASP A 237 11.10 13.64 5.88
N TYR A 238 10.35 13.94 6.94
CA TYR A 238 10.29 13.17 8.17
C TYR A 238 8.89 13.21 8.79
N GLY A 239 8.45 12.10 9.34
CA GLY A 239 7.26 12.00 10.15
C GLY A 239 7.32 10.85 11.14
N ASP A 240 6.69 11.02 12.30
CA ASP A 240 6.47 9.95 13.27
C ASP A 240 5.08 10.07 13.91
N ALA A 241 4.56 8.96 14.41
CA ALA A 241 3.33 8.97 15.21
C ALA A 241 3.29 7.83 16.23
N THR A 242 2.49 8.05 17.26
CA THR A 242 2.13 7.04 18.27
C THR A 242 0.62 6.88 18.30
N LEU A 243 0.14 5.64 18.24
CA LEU A 243 -1.27 5.30 18.30
C LEU A 243 -1.56 4.29 19.42
N ALA A 244 -2.78 4.36 19.95
CA ALA A 244 -3.32 3.35 20.87
C ALA A 244 -4.54 2.67 20.23
N GLY A 245 -4.50 1.34 20.09
CA GLY A 245 -5.59 0.55 19.54
C GLY A 245 -6.72 0.32 20.55
N ASP A 246 -7.93 0.09 20.05
CA ASP A 246 -9.13 -0.20 20.82
C ASP A 246 -9.04 -1.48 21.68
N ASN A 247 -8.08 -2.36 21.36
CA ASN A 247 -7.78 -3.58 22.11
C ASN A 247 -6.62 -3.44 23.11
N GLY A 248 -6.10 -2.20 23.31
CA GLY A 248 -5.01 -1.87 24.23
C GLY A 248 -3.60 -2.07 23.65
N ALA A 249 -3.45 -2.51 22.41
CA ALA A 249 -2.16 -2.54 21.74
C ALA A 249 -1.70 -1.11 21.39
N THR A 250 -0.38 -0.90 21.30
CA THR A 250 0.21 0.40 20.95
C THR A 250 0.99 0.31 19.66
N ASN A 251 1.13 1.45 18.99
CA ASN A 251 1.98 1.59 17.81
C ASN A 251 2.91 2.78 17.97
N TYR A 252 4.12 2.65 17.49
CA TYR A 252 4.99 3.76 17.16
C TYR A 252 5.60 3.50 15.80
N PHE A 253 5.63 4.52 14.95
CA PHE A 253 6.35 4.43 13.69
C PHE A 253 7.09 5.73 13.36
N ARG A 254 8.14 5.58 12.55
CA ARG A 254 8.87 6.65 11.90
C ARG A 254 8.94 6.39 10.40
N VAL A 255 8.69 7.44 9.63
CA VAL A 255 8.80 7.44 8.16
C VAL A 255 9.63 8.62 7.70
N ASP A 256 10.40 8.45 6.64
CA ASP A 256 11.26 9.53 6.16
C ASP A 256 11.72 9.33 4.70
N TRP A 257 12.23 10.42 4.11
CA TRP A 257 12.88 10.47 2.81
C TRP A 257 14.40 10.64 2.95
N LEU A 258 15.01 10.02 3.99
CA LEU A 258 16.40 10.23 4.38
C LEU A 258 17.28 8.98 4.17
N THR A 259 16.80 7.98 3.44
CA THR A 259 17.62 6.80 3.12
C THR A 259 18.87 7.21 2.35
N PRO A 260 20.08 6.90 2.87
CA PRO A 260 21.34 7.30 2.25
C PRO A 260 21.62 6.51 0.97
N ASP A 261 22.41 7.13 0.06
CA ASP A 261 22.74 6.54 -1.23
C ASP A 261 23.55 5.24 -1.15
N GLY A 262 24.27 5.04 -0.07
CA GLY A 262 25.05 3.81 0.18
C GLY A 262 24.22 2.56 0.49
N LEU A 263 22.91 2.69 0.75
CA LEU A 263 22.05 1.52 0.93
C LEU A 263 21.80 0.83 -0.41
N SER A 264 21.87 -0.49 -0.45
CA SER A 264 21.72 -1.30 -1.66
C SER A 264 20.30 -1.27 -2.28
N THR A 265 19.29 -0.89 -1.48
CA THR A 265 17.89 -0.76 -1.91
C THR A 265 17.35 0.64 -1.61
N TRP A 266 16.08 0.88 -1.94
CA TRP A 266 15.41 2.17 -1.80
C TRP A 266 15.01 2.53 -0.36
N GLY A 267 14.98 1.55 0.55
CA GLY A 267 14.63 1.74 1.96
C GLY A 267 14.93 0.51 2.81
N ASP A 268 15.20 0.72 4.10
CA ASP A 268 15.38 -0.32 5.11
C ASP A 268 14.09 -0.44 5.94
N GLY A 269 13.03 -0.92 5.31
CA GLY A 269 11.73 -1.10 5.95
C GLY A 269 11.77 -2.22 6.98
N ARG A 270 11.46 -1.90 8.24
CA ARG A 270 11.41 -2.85 9.35
C ARG A 270 10.10 -2.76 10.11
N THR A 271 9.66 -3.91 10.61
CA THR A 271 8.52 -3.98 11.55
C THR A 271 8.87 -4.94 12.67
N VAL A 272 8.65 -4.51 13.91
CA VAL A 272 8.74 -5.39 15.08
C VAL A 272 7.36 -5.52 15.71
N VAL A 273 6.86 -6.75 15.81
CA VAL A 273 5.59 -7.07 16.45
C VAL A 273 5.86 -7.79 17.75
N MET A 274 5.56 -7.15 18.87
CA MET A 274 5.73 -7.73 20.20
C MET A 274 4.39 -8.27 20.70
N GLY A 275 4.41 -9.53 21.11
CA GLY A 275 3.28 -10.20 21.75
C GLY A 275 3.59 -10.56 23.21
N THR A 276 2.61 -11.18 23.90
CA THR A 276 2.76 -11.62 25.30
C THR A 276 3.70 -12.81 25.48
N ASN A 277 3.96 -13.59 24.41
CA ASN A 277 4.73 -14.82 24.44
C ASN A 277 5.93 -14.83 23.48
N GLY A 278 6.25 -13.70 22.88
CA GLY A 278 7.36 -13.59 21.94
C GLY A 278 7.29 -12.35 21.07
N TYR A 279 8.17 -12.28 20.07
CA TYR A 279 8.16 -11.20 19.10
C TYR A 279 8.61 -11.68 17.72
N ILE A 280 8.19 -10.91 16.70
CA ILE A 280 8.60 -11.07 15.29
C ILE A 280 9.29 -9.79 14.85
N GLU A 281 10.43 -9.88 14.16
CA GLU A 281 11.04 -8.77 13.44
C GLU A 281 11.07 -9.08 11.94
N LEU A 282 10.67 -8.11 11.12
CA LEU A 282 10.69 -8.15 9.66
C LEU A 282 11.79 -7.23 9.11
N ARG A 283 12.58 -7.74 8.19
CA ARG A 283 13.50 -7.01 7.32
C ARG A 283 12.97 -7.13 5.89
N LYS A 284 12.15 -6.14 5.48
CA LYS A 284 11.31 -6.27 4.29
C LYS A 284 12.10 -6.26 2.99
N TYR A 285 13.09 -5.39 2.86
CA TYR A 285 13.76 -5.11 1.58
C TYR A 285 15.26 -5.39 1.58
N VAL A 286 15.86 -5.50 2.74
CA VAL A 286 17.28 -5.76 2.94
C VAL A 286 17.52 -6.16 4.40
N ASP A 287 18.46 -7.07 4.65
CA ASP A 287 19.08 -7.24 5.97
C ASP A 287 20.45 -6.57 5.94
N VAL A 288 20.52 -5.35 6.48
CA VAL A 288 21.67 -4.43 6.33
C VAL A 288 22.98 -5.09 6.69
N ALA A 289 23.95 -5.03 5.77
CA ALA A 289 25.29 -5.60 5.87
C ALA A 289 25.37 -7.13 6.03
N ARG A 290 24.26 -7.84 5.88
CA ARG A 290 24.19 -9.31 5.97
C ARG A 290 23.67 -9.94 4.68
N GLU A 291 22.44 -9.58 4.29
CA GLU A 291 21.76 -10.18 3.14
C GLU A 291 21.13 -9.05 2.29
N ALA A 292 21.52 -9.01 1.01
CA ALA A 292 20.99 -8.02 0.07
C ALA A 292 19.52 -8.27 -0.30
N LYS A 293 19.00 -9.48 -0.07
CA LYS A 293 17.60 -9.83 -0.26
C LYS A 293 16.76 -9.36 0.91
N GLY A 294 15.54 -8.97 0.61
CA GLY A 294 14.49 -8.71 1.60
C GLY A 294 13.84 -10.00 2.14
N ASP A 295 12.65 -9.83 2.68
CA ASP A 295 11.80 -10.91 3.20
C ASP A 295 12.47 -11.80 4.26
N GLN A 296 13.30 -11.18 5.11
CA GLN A 296 13.88 -11.86 6.26
C GLN A 296 12.97 -11.69 7.49
N LEU A 297 12.61 -12.80 8.13
CA LEU A 297 11.80 -12.84 9.33
C LEU A 297 12.57 -13.48 10.48
N TYR A 298 12.56 -12.82 11.63
CA TYR A 298 13.09 -13.32 12.89
C TYR A 298 11.93 -13.51 13.87
N LEU A 299 11.83 -14.72 14.45
CA LEU A 299 10.84 -15.07 15.47
C LEU A 299 11.56 -15.52 16.72
N VAL A 300 11.19 -14.97 17.87
CA VAL A 300 11.59 -15.46 19.18
C VAL A 300 10.34 -15.68 20.01
N ASN A 301 10.18 -16.91 20.55
CA ASN A 301 9.08 -17.27 21.43
C ASN A 301 9.51 -18.30 22.47
N GLY A 302 8.57 -18.89 23.21
CA GLY A 302 8.87 -19.89 24.24
C GLY A 302 9.51 -21.20 23.74
N GLU A 303 9.50 -21.43 22.42
CA GLU A 303 10.05 -22.64 21.80
C GLU A 303 11.49 -22.44 21.30
N GLY A 304 11.90 -21.18 20.98
CA GLY A 304 13.23 -20.88 20.49
C GLY A 304 13.38 -19.59 19.71
N GLU A 305 14.52 -19.49 19.01
CA GLU A 305 14.90 -18.40 18.13
C GLU A 305 14.96 -18.93 16.69
N TYR A 306 14.30 -18.26 15.77
CA TYR A 306 14.19 -18.68 14.37
C TYR A 306 14.51 -17.53 13.44
N HIS A 307 15.24 -17.82 12.37
CA HIS A 307 15.45 -16.96 11.21
C HIS A 307 14.92 -17.64 9.96
N MET A 308 14.13 -16.93 9.17
CA MET A 308 13.51 -17.44 7.97
C MET A 308 13.76 -16.48 6.80
N ASP A 309 14.40 -16.97 5.74
CA ASP A 309 14.42 -16.33 4.44
C ASP A 309 13.14 -16.76 3.70
N LEU A 310 12.23 -15.83 3.49
CA LEU A 310 10.90 -16.08 2.89
C LEU A 310 10.82 -15.66 1.43
N SER A 311 11.89 -15.09 0.88
CA SER A 311 11.94 -14.60 -0.50
C SER A 311 11.58 -15.69 -1.52
N GLY A 312 10.51 -15.48 -2.27
CA GLY A 312 9.99 -16.41 -3.27
C GLY A 312 9.31 -17.67 -2.70
N LYS A 313 8.91 -17.69 -1.42
CA LYS A 313 8.39 -18.90 -0.75
C LYS A 313 6.92 -18.83 -0.36
N VAL A 314 6.38 -17.65 -0.11
CA VAL A 314 5.03 -17.46 0.44
C VAL A 314 4.03 -17.07 -0.63
N GLY A 315 4.39 -16.13 -1.51
CA GLY A 315 3.49 -15.55 -2.49
C GLY A 315 2.56 -14.47 -1.91
N PHE A 316 1.61 -14.01 -2.73
CA PHE A 316 0.77 -12.85 -2.44
C PHE A 316 -0.72 -13.16 -2.53
N PRO A 317 -1.30 -13.87 -1.55
CA PRO A 317 -2.69 -14.36 -1.58
C PRO A 317 -3.73 -13.23 -1.67
N PHE A 318 -3.40 -12.03 -1.23
CA PHE A 318 -4.30 -10.87 -1.26
C PHE A 318 -4.96 -10.65 -2.63
N PHE A 319 -4.20 -10.80 -3.72
CA PHE A 319 -4.74 -10.51 -5.06
C PHE A 319 -5.78 -11.55 -5.50
N GLY A 320 -5.55 -12.82 -5.18
CA GLY A 320 -6.54 -13.88 -5.43
C GLY A 320 -7.81 -13.67 -4.59
N GLU A 321 -7.64 -13.36 -3.31
CA GLU A 321 -8.76 -13.05 -2.43
C GLU A 321 -9.53 -11.81 -2.91
N LEU A 322 -8.86 -10.76 -3.40
CA LEU A 322 -9.49 -9.56 -3.95
C LEU A 322 -10.35 -9.88 -5.18
N ILE A 323 -9.88 -10.74 -6.07
CA ILE A 323 -10.64 -11.22 -7.23
C ILE A 323 -11.88 -11.99 -6.78
N LEU A 324 -11.72 -12.94 -5.87
CA LEU A 324 -12.83 -13.74 -5.33
C LEU A 324 -13.84 -12.87 -4.55
N ASP A 325 -13.38 -11.85 -3.83
CA ASP A 325 -14.23 -10.87 -3.17
C ASP A 325 -15.05 -10.04 -4.19
N GLY A 326 -14.44 -9.70 -5.32
CA GLY A 326 -15.14 -9.04 -6.43
C GLY A 326 -16.25 -9.91 -7.03
N LEU A 327 -15.97 -11.20 -7.26
CA LEU A 327 -16.90 -12.16 -7.83
C LEU A 327 -18.02 -12.54 -6.84
N ASN A 328 -17.66 -12.84 -5.58
CA ASN A 328 -18.58 -13.38 -4.58
C ASN A 328 -19.18 -12.31 -3.67
N ARG A 329 -18.77 -11.04 -3.81
CA ARG A 329 -19.18 -9.89 -2.98
C ARG A 329 -18.87 -10.10 -1.49
N THR A 330 -17.74 -10.76 -1.19
CA THR A 330 -17.19 -10.99 0.17
C THR A 330 -16.09 -9.95 0.49
N GLU A 331 -15.50 -10.00 1.68
CA GLU A 331 -14.45 -9.06 2.16
C GLU A 331 -13.30 -9.81 2.85
N ASN A 332 -12.79 -10.89 2.23
CA ASN A 332 -11.75 -11.73 2.82
C ASN A 332 -10.35 -11.12 2.64
N ALA A 333 -10.08 -10.49 1.50
CA ALA A 333 -8.80 -9.85 1.20
C ALA A 333 -8.52 -8.67 2.14
N MET A 334 -9.51 -7.79 2.25
CA MET A 334 -9.49 -6.61 3.12
C MET A 334 -10.90 -6.06 3.25
N SER A 335 -11.39 -5.89 4.49
CA SER A 335 -12.70 -5.27 4.67
C SER A 335 -12.69 -3.78 4.31
N GLN A 336 -13.84 -3.28 3.83
CA GLN A 336 -14.02 -1.85 3.59
C GLN A 336 -13.77 -1.03 4.86
N ALA A 337 -14.21 -1.55 6.01
CA ALA A 337 -14.02 -0.92 7.30
C ALA A 337 -12.53 -0.75 7.62
N HIS A 338 -11.70 -1.79 7.41
CA HIS A 338 -10.25 -1.74 7.63
C HIS A 338 -9.56 -0.72 6.71
N ALA A 339 -9.84 -0.78 5.41
CA ALA A 339 -9.23 0.13 4.43
C ALA A 339 -9.54 1.60 4.73
N PHE A 340 -10.80 1.91 5.07
CA PHE A 340 -11.23 3.25 5.40
C PHE A 340 -10.74 3.72 6.76
N LYS A 341 -10.67 2.83 7.77
CA LYS A 341 -10.12 3.17 9.08
C LYS A 341 -8.63 3.50 9.00
N ALA A 342 -7.85 2.73 8.27
CA ALA A 342 -6.44 3.03 8.05
C ALA A 342 -6.26 4.41 7.41
N ALA A 343 -7.03 4.72 6.35
CA ALA A 343 -6.99 6.04 5.70
C ALA A 343 -7.44 7.17 6.62
N GLU A 344 -8.50 6.98 7.41
CA GLU A 344 -8.98 7.96 8.39
C GLU A 344 -7.91 8.33 9.42
N LEU A 345 -7.26 7.32 10.00
CA LEU A 345 -6.21 7.52 10.99
C LEU A 345 -4.98 8.24 10.39
N CYS A 346 -4.64 7.97 9.13
CA CYS A 346 -3.58 8.71 8.42
C CYS A 346 -3.91 10.20 8.31
N LEU A 347 -5.14 10.51 7.86
CA LEU A 347 -5.61 11.89 7.73
C LEU A 347 -5.66 12.61 9.09
N GLN A 348 -6.09 11.91 10.14
CA GLN A 348 -6.09 12.45 11.50
C GLN A 348 -4.67 12.70 12.02
N ALA A 349 -3.76 11.74 11.81
CA ALA A 349 -2.35 11.90 12.20
C ALA A 349 -1.71 13.09 11.48
N GLN A 350 -1.96 13.22 10.17
CA GLN A 350 -1.44 14.35 9.38
C GLN A 350 -2.02 15.70 9.82
N ALA A 351 -3.31 15.74 10.14
CA ALA A 351 -3.99 16.98 10.57
C ALA A 351 -3.57 17.42 11.98
N LYS A 352 -3.27 16.47 12.87
CA LYS A 352 -2.84 16.74 14.27
C LYS A 352 -1.32 16.95 14.39
N ALA A 353 -0.55 16.72 13.33
CA ALA A 353 0.91 16.68 13.42
C ALA A 353 1.52 18.01 13.86
N ILE A 354 2.38 17.94 14.88
CA ILE A 354 3.24 19.05 15.28
C ILE A 354 4.29 19.24 14.19
N ARG A 355 4.33 20.43 13.59
CA ARG A 355 5.36 20.77 12.60
C ARG A 355 6.60 21.27 13.32
N VAL A 356 7.73 20.63 13.04
CA VAL A 356 9.06 21.07 13.54
C VAL A 356 9.83 21.66 12.36
N GLU A 357 10.44 22.82 12.61
CA GLU A 357 11.23 23.57 11.61
C GLU A 357 12.67 23.02 11.46
#